data_2bda593022feb7d8da3b78b53e2e740d
#
_entry.id   2bda593022feb7d8da3b78b53e2e740d
#
_cell.length_a   1.000
_cell.length_b   1.000
_cell.length_c   1.000
_cell.angle_alpha   90.00
_cell.angle_beta   90.00
_cell.angle_gamma   90.00
#
_symmetry.space_group_name_H-M   'P 1'
#
loop_
_entity.id
_entity.type
_entity.pdbx_description
1 polymer ?
#
loop_
_entity_poly.entity_id
_entity_poly.type
_entity_poly.pdbx_seq_one_letter_code
_entity_poly.pdbx_strand_id
1 'polypeptide(L)'
;MLDVSSFLKNDKIKNGFHYPVSISLRGKSIAGYFINHHIAHAASCYYSSGFQDSAIITHDGFGNGFSYHSGLVLYGENNHIYPLSPNHLSIGTLYKSVAIMLNLGGFGEGKLMGLAPYGKPNFFNQDFVENWFGVGRRFNKSDQLRLWKEYCYNTAKKMGYDMG
;
A
#
# COMPACT_ATOMS: atom_id res chain seq x y z
N MET A 1 21.11 -6.07 -4.62
CA MET A 1 20.36 -5.63 -3.41
C MET A 1 21.10 -4.39 -2.90
N LEU A 2 20.52 -3.21 -3.02
CA LEU A 2 21.12 -1.99 -2.48
C LEU A 2 21.06 -2.08 -0.95
N ASP A 3 22.20 -2.03 -0.31
CA ASP A 3 22.29 -1.96 1.15
C ASP A 3 21.83 -0.56 1.59
N VAL A 4 20.56 -0.47 1.96
CA VAL A 4 19.93 0.77 2.41
C VAL A 4 20.47 1.19 3.79
N SER A 5 21.09 0.27 4.53
CA SER A 5 21.60 0.56 5.88
C SER A 5 22.73 1.58 5.90
N SER A 6 23.54 1.59 4.87
CA SER A 6 24.63 2.59 4.71
C SER A 6 24.09 3.99 4.45
N PHE A 7 22.93 4.12 3.81
CA PHE A 7 22.26 5.39 3.55
C PHE A 7 21.58 5.96 4.79
N LEU A 8 21.01 5.10 5.65
CA LEU A 8 20.35 5.53 6.89
C LEU A 8 21.32 6.12 7.93
N LYS A 9 22.63 5.87 7.77
CA LYS A 9 23.70 6.46 8.62
C LYS A 9 24.13 7.85 8.17
N ASN A 10 23.69 8.31 7.01
CA ASN A 10 24.04 9.61 6.49
C ASN A 10 23.11 10.68 7.08
N ASP A 11 23.66 11.66 7.79
CA ASP A 11 22.89 12.72 8.44
C ASP A 11 22.04 13.57 7.48
N LYS A 12 22.38 13.59 6.20
CA LYS A 12 21.59 14.25 5.15
C LYS A 12 20.33 13.46 4.77
N ILE A 13 20.20 12.20 5.20
CA ILE A 13 19.08 11.30 4.89
C ILE A 13 18.19 11.09 6.12
N LYS A 14 18.49 11.72 7.26
CA LYS A 14 17.76 11.56 8.53
C LYS A 14 16.26 11.87 8.45
N ASN A 15 15.80 12.59 7.45
CA ASN A 15 14.42 13.09 7.38
C ASN A 15 13.58 12.44 6.28
N GLY A 16 13.93 11.27 5.83
CA GLY A 16 13.10 10.60 4.85
C GLY A 16 13.93 9.71 3.93
N PHE A 17 13.33 8.64 3.52
CA PHE A 17 13.91 7.69 2.59
C PHE A 17 14.07 8.33 1.20
N HIS A 18 14.93 9.33 1.09
CA HIS A 18 15.29 9.96 -0.16
C HIS A 18 16.82 10.02 -0.30
N TYR A 19 17.31 9.92 -1.50
CA TYR A 19 18.74 10.09 -1.80
C TYR A 19 18.96 10.84 -3.10
N PRO A 20 20.04 11.64 -3.16
CA PRO A 20 20.35 12.41 -4.35
C PRO A 20 20.72 11.48 -5.50
N VAL A 21 20.24 11.81 -6.68
CA VAL A 21 20.54 11.11 -7.93
C VAL A 21 20.88 12.12 -9.01
N SER A 22 21.61 11.68 -10.02
CA SER A 22 21.82 12.43 -11.25
C SER A 22 21.00 11.78 -12.36
N ILE A 23 20.12 12.54 -12.97
CA ILE A 23 19.25 12.09 -14.05
C ILE A 23 19.81 12.62 -15.37
N SER A 24 20.14 11.73 -16.30
CA SER A 24 20.53 12.13 -17.66
C SER A 24 19.29 12.28 -18.54
N LEU A 25 19.04 13.48 -19.00
CA LEU A 25 17.94 13.79 -19.91
C LEU A 25 18.46 14.56 -21.14
N ARG A 26 18.35 13.97 -22.32
CA ARG A 26 18.81 14.57 -23.59
C ARG A 26 20.27 15.09 -23.53
N GLY A 27 21.16 14.28 -22.94
CA GLY A 27 22.57 14.62 -22.79
C GLY A 27 22.91 15.65 -21.71
N LYS A 28 21.93 16.13 -20.94
CA LYS A 28 22.12 17.02 -19.80
C LYS A 28 22.00 16.22 -18.50
N SER A 29 22.90 16.48 -17.56
CA SER A 29 22.81 15.94 -16.20
C SER A 29 22.00 16.90 -15.33
N ILE A 30 20.95 16.38 -14.71
CA ILE A 30 20.04 17.14 -13.85
C ILE A 30 20.11 16.52 -12.46
N ALA A 31 20.37 17.35 -11.44
CA ALA A 31 20.29 16.90 -10.06
C ALA A 31 18.84 16.61 -9.67
N GLY A 32 18.62 15.49 -8.98
CA GLY A 32 17.30 15.08 -8.53
C GLY A 32 17.40 14.27 -7.25
N TYR A 33 16.24 13.77 -6.80
CA TYR A 33 16.15 12.90 -5.63
C TYR A 33 15.30 11.68 -5.97
N PHE A 34 15.75 10.52 -5.51
CA PHE A 34 14.91 9.34 -5.43
C PHE A 34 14.19 9.38 -4.08
N ILE A 35 12.88 9.32 -4.10
CA ILE A 35 12.04 9.36 -2.89
C ILE A 35 11.34 8.03 -2.76
N ASN A 36 11.33 7.45 -1.54
CA ASN A 36 10.57 6.26 -1.26
C ASN A 36 9.08 6.50 -1.58
N HIS A 37 8.46 5.54 -2.26
CA HIS A 37 7.08 5.61 -2.72
C HIS A 37 6.08 5.91 -1.58
N HIS A 38 6.21 5.24 -0.44
CA HIS A 38 5.32 5.45 0.70
C HIS A 38 5.56 6.78 1.42
N ILE A 39 6.80 7.29 1.41
CA ILE A 39 7.08 8.64 1.89
C ILE A 39 6.44 9.68 0.97
N ALA A 40 6.46 9.47 -0.34
CA ALA A 40 5.78 10.36 -1.28
C ALA A 40 4.26 10.36 -1.04
N HIS A 41 3.65 9.21 -0.80
CA HIS A 41 2.24 9.12 -0.38
C HIS A 41 1.97 9.87 0.92
N ALA A 42 2.78 9.64 1.95
CA ALA A 42 2.65 10.33 3.23
C ALA A 42 2.75 11.86 3.09
N ALA A 43 3.75 12.34 2.35
CA ALA A 43 3.95 13.74 2.11
C ALA A 43 2.77 14.39 1.37
N SER A 44 2.22 13.70 0.37
CA SER A 44 1.12 14.23 -0.43
C SER A 44 -0.16 14.46 0.39
N CYS A 45 -0.42 13.64 1.40
CA CYS A 45 -1.60 13.83 2.25
C CYS A 45 -1.30 14.67 3.49
N TYR A 46 -0.16 14.49 4.14
CA TYR A 46 0.16 15.19 5.38
C TYR A 46 0.33 16.70 5.17
N TYR A 47 1.16 17.11 4.21
CA TYR A 47 1.42 18.53 3.98
C TYR A 47 0.21 19.29 3.40
N SER A 48 -0.77 18.61 2.84
CA SER A 48 -2.03 19.20 2.38
C SER A 48 -3.16 19.13 3.40
N SER A 49 -2.99 18.39 4.51
CA SER A 49 -4.06 18.17 5.49
C SER A 49 -4.33 19.36 6.40
N GLY A 50 -3.33 20.23 6.62
CA GLY A 50 -3.38 21.31 7.62
C GLY A 50 -3.13 20.83 9.06
N PHE A 51 -2.88 19.55 9.30
CA PHE A 51 -2.51 19.04 10.63
C PHE A 51 -1.10 19.47 11.01
N GLN A 52 -0.89 19.86 12.26
CA GLN A 52 0.45 20.13 12.80
C GLN A 52 1.14 18.85 13.25
N ASP A 53 0.36 17.88 13.75
CA ASP A 53 0.81 16.54 14.10
C ASP A 53 -0.25 15.53 13.74
N SER A 54 0.17 14.35 13.32
CA SER A 54 -0.75 13.25 12.99
C SER A 54 -0.06 11.89 12.90
N ALA A 55 -0.82 10.84 13.16
CA ALA A 55 -0.48 9.51 12.68
C ALA A 55 -0.78 9.42 11.18
N ILE A 56 0.16 8.87 10.42
CA ILE A 56 0.03 8.69 8.98
C ILE A 56 0.15 7.20 8.67
N ILE A 57 -0.80 6.68 7.92
CA ILE A 57 -0.76 5.30 7.44
C ILE A 57 -0.80 5.36 5.91
N THR A 58 0.27 4.90 5.28
CA THR A 58 0.27 4.69 3.84
C THR A 58 -0.07 3.25 3.53
N HIS A 59 -0.80 3.04 2.47
CA HIS A 59 -1.21 1.73 2.06
C HIS A 59 -1.34 1.65 0.55
N ASP A 60 -0.77 0.59 -0.03
CA ASP A 60 -0.79 0.34 -1.46
C ASP A 60 -1.01 -1.16 -1.71
N GLY A 61 -0.87 -1.59 -2.94
CA GLY A 61 -0.78 -2.99 -3.28
C GLY A 61 0.42 -3.67 -2.61
N PHE A 62 0.89 -4.76 -3.15
CA PHE A 62 2.02 -5.47 -2.58
C PHE A 62 3.34 -5.01 -3.17
N GLY A 63 4.35 -4.80 -2.30
CA GLY A 63 5.75 -4.80 -2.67
C GLY A 63 6.17 -3.74 -3.69
N ASN A 64 6.24 -2.49 -3.29
CA ASN A 64 6.84 -1.45 -4.12
C ASN A 64 8.37 -1.49 -4.00
N GLY A 65 8.96 -2.25 -4.88
CA GLY A 65 10.40 -2.24 -5.21
C GLY A 65 11.31 -2.92 -4.20
N PHE A 66 11.49 -2.41 -3.01
CA PHE A 66 12.56 -2.86 -2.12
C PHE A 66 12.10 -3.55 -0.85
N SER A 67 10.81 -3.75 -0.65
CA SER A 67 10.31 -4.28 0.61
C SER A 67 9.06 -5.13 0.42
N TYR A 68 8.92 -6.11 1.30
CA TYR A 68 7.75 -7.00 1.36
C TYR A 68 6.56 -6.39 2.13
N HIS A 69 6.57 -5.09 2.38
CA HIS A 69 5.47 -4.41 3.05
C HIS A 69 4.61 -3.64 2.04
N SER A 70 3.35 -3.47 2.37
CA SER A 70 2.36 -2.76 1.54
C SER A 70 2.29 -1.27 1.85
N GLY A 71 2.96 -0.81 2.89
CA GLY A 71 2.95 0.58 3.31
C GLY A 71 3.83 0.86 4.50
N LEU A 72 3.65 2.04 5.07
CA LEU A 72 4.34 2.49 6.27
C LEU A 72 3.32 3.05 7.28
N VAL A 73 3.65 2.91 8.56
CA VAL A 73 3.08 3.71 9.64
C VAL A 73 4.10 4.80 9.96
N LEU A 74 3.68 6.04 9.95
CA LEU A 74 4.53 7.20 10.14
C LEU A 74 3.89 8.16 11.14
N TYR A 75 4.70 9.07 11.65
CA TYR A 75 4.28 10.21 12.44
C TYR A 75 4.68 11.49 11.73
N GLY A 76 3.74 12.40 11.55
CA GLY A 76 3.98 13.73 11.04
C GLY A 76 4.00 14.74 12.17
N GLU A 77 4.99 15.65 12.18
CA GLU A 77 5.10 16.74 13.13
C GLU A 77 5.69 17.96 12.44
N ASN A 78 4.94 19.05 12.42
CA ASN A 78 5.32 20.28 11.73
C ASN A 78 5.70 20.02 10.26
N ASN A 79 6.97 20.19 9.90
CA ASN A 79 7.49 19.96 8.55
C ASN A 79 8.25 18.63 8.40
N HIS A 80 8.06 17.70 9.32
CA HIS A 80 8.80 16.43 9.34
C HIS A 80 7.86 15.24 9.29
N ILE A 81 8.29 14.19 8.64
CA ILE A 81 7.63 12.89 8.60
C ILE A 81 8.61 11.83 9.06
N TYR A 82 8.25 11.10 10.10
CA TYR A 82 9.07 10.08 10.74
C TYR A 82 8.49 8.69 10.47
N PRO A 83 9.17 7.84 9.70
CA PRO A 83 8.77 6.44 9.57
C PRO A 83 8.93 5.70 10.89
N LEU A 84 7.88 5.00 11.32
CA LEU A 84 7.85 4.26 12.57
C LEU A 84 7.96 2.75 12.36
N SER A 85 7.15 2.23 11.46
CA SER A 85 7.13 0.79 11.18
C SER A 85 6.60 0.47 9.78
N PRO A 86 6.93 -0.71 9.25
CA PRO A 86 6.27 -1.23 8.05
C PRO A 86 4.79 -1.52 8.31
N ASN A 87 3.96 -1.28 7.31
CA ASN A 87 2.56 -1.68 7.27
C ASN A 87 2.42 -2.91 6.35
N HIS A 88 1.87 -3.99 6.88
CA HIS A 88 1.69 -5.26 6.18
C HIS A 88 0.23 -5.57 5.83
N LEU A 89 -0.65 -4.61 5.92
CA LEU A 89 -2.05 -4.79 5.53
C LEU A 89 -2.14 -5.13 4.04
N SER A 90 -2.92 -6.14 3.68
CA SER A 90 -3.06 -6.60 2.29
C SER A 90 -4.35 -6.12 1.61
N ILE A 91 -4.90 -5.02 2.05
CA ILE A 91 -6.18 -4.46 1.57
C ILE A 91 -6.14 -4.14 0.07
N GLY A 92 -5.04 -3.58 -0.43
CA GLY A 92 -4.90 -3.31 -1.86
C GLY A 92 -4.92 -4.58 -2.70
N THR A 93 -4.32 -5.67 -2.19
CA THR A 93 -4.37 -6.98 -2.84
C THR A 93 -5.77 -7.59 -2.77
N LEU A 94 -6.51 -7.40 -1.68
CA LEU A 94 -7.92 -7.77 -1.58
C LEU A 94 -8.74 -7.05 -2.67
N TYR A 95 -8.58 -5.73 -2.80
CA TYR A 95 -9.28 -4.93 -3.81
C TYR A 95 -9.02 -5.48 -5.23
N LYS A 96 -7.77 -5.76 -5.54
CA LYS A 96 -7.38 -6.36 -6.81
C LYS A 96 -8.02 -7.73 -7.02
N SER A 97 -8.05 -8.57 -6.00
CA SER A 97 -8.64 -9.91 -6.07
C SER A 97 -10.14 -9.85 -6.39
N VAL A 98 -10.87 -8.95 -5.74
CA VAL A 98 -12.30 -8.73 -6.01
C VAL A 98 -12.51 -8.18 -7.42
N ALA A 99 -11.70 -7.23 -7.88
CA ALA A 99 -11.78 -6.71 -9.24
C ALA A 99 -11.58 -7.81 -10.31
N ILE A 100 -10.64 -8.71 -10.08
CA ILE A 100 -10.41 -9.86 -10.98
C ILE A 100 -11.58 -10.84 -10.92
N MET A 101 -12.12 -11.14 -9.74
CA MET A 101 -13.27 -12.03 -9.58
C MET A 101 -14.51 -11.53 -10.33
N LEU A 102 -14.73 -10.20 -10.29
CA LEU A 102 -15.83 -9.56 -11.01
C LEU A 102 -15.51 -9.30 -12.50
N ASN A 103 -14.42 -9.86 -13.01
CA ASN A 103 -13.98 -9.73 -14.40
C ASN A 103 -13.84 -8.26 -14.86
N LEU A 104 -13.40 -7.38 -13.98
CA LEU A 104 -13.22 -5.95 -14.26
C LEU A 104 -11.89 -5.63 -14.95
N GLY A 105 -11.05 -6.64 -15.15
CA GLY A 105 -9.73 -6.55 -15.77
C GLY A 105 -8.59 -6.42 -14.76
N GLY A 106 -7.35 -6.50 -15.26
CA GLY A 106 -6.14 -6.52 -14.42
C GLY A 106 -5.84 -5.21 -13.65
N PHE A 107 -6.46 -4.09 -14.05
CA PHE A 107 -6.43 -2.78 -13.39
C PHE A 107 -7.86 -2.30 -13.12
N GLY A 108 -8.71 -3.20 -12.68
CA GLY A 108 -10.13 -2.96 -12.44
C GLY A 108 -10.45 -2.32 -11.09
N GLU A 109 -9.46 -1.99 -10.27
CA GLU A 109 -9.65 -1.44 -8.93
C GLU A 109 -10.46 -0.14 -8.93
N GLY A 110 -10.19 0.75 -9.89
CA GLY A 110 -10.97 1.99 -10.08
C GLY A 110 -12.43 1.73 -10.44
N LYS A 111 -12.70 0.71 -11.29
CA LYS A 111 -14.07 0.31 -11.61
C LYS A 111 -14.78 -0.29 -10.38
N LEU A 112 -14.05 -1.08 -9.59
CA LEU A 112 -14.57 -1.63 -8.34
C LEU A 112 -14.92 -0.52 -7.34
N MET A 113 -14.08 0.52 -7.24
CA MET A 113 -14.40 1.71 -6.43
C MET A 113 -15.69 2.38 -6.91
N GLY A 114 -15.90 2.49 -8.22
CA GLY A 114 -17.13 3.02 -8.80
C GLY A 114 -18.38 2.17 -8.54
N LEU A 115 -18.21 0.85 -8.31
CA LEU A 115 -19.30 -0.06 -7.96
C LEU A 115 -19.64 -0.05 -6.46
N ALA A 116 -18.69 0.31 -5.60
CA ALA A 116 -18.86 0.25 -4.15
C ALA A 116 -20.11 0.98 -3.62
N PRO A 117 -20.51 2.18 -4.13
CA PRO A 117 -21.72 2.86 -3.67
C PRO A 117 -23.03 2.12 -3.93
N TYR A 118 -23.05 1.17 -4.86
CA TYR A 118 -24.24 0.38 -5.18
C TYR A 118 -24.38 -0.85 -4.29
N GLY A 119 -23.35 -1.16 -3.48
CA GLY A 119 -23.34 -2.26 -2.54
C GLY A 119 -23.85 -1.89 -1.16
N LYS A 120 -24.02 -2.91 -0.31
CA LYS A 120 -24.29 -2.74 1.12
C LYS A 120 -23.14 -3.34 1.93
N PRO A 121 -22.67 -2.71 3.02
CA PRO A 121 -21.51 -3.17 3.79
C PRO A 121 -21.89 -4.34 4.73
N ASN A 122 -22.36 -5.44 4.16
CA ASN A 122 -22.85 -6.60 4.92
C ASN A 122 -21.75 -7.63 5.24
N PHE A 123 -20.52 -7.42 4.74
CA PHE A 123 -19.45 -8.42 4.77
C PHE A 123 -18.41 -8.17 5.86
N PHE A 124 -18.45 -7.04 6.52
CA PHE A 124 -17.49 -6.76 7.58
C PHE A 124 -17.87 -7.55 8.82
N ASN A 125 -17.05 -8.53 9.16
CA ASN A 125 -17.21 -9.30 10.38
C ASN A 125 -15.89 -9.40 11.15
N GLN A 126 -15.96 -9.84 12.41
CA GLN A 126 -14.82 -9.96 13.31
C GLN A 126 -13.77 -10.97 12.77
N ASP A 127 -14.22 -12.05 12.15
CA ASP A 127 -13.34 -13.05 11.54
C ASP A 127 -12.43 -12.46 10.47
N PHE A 128 -12.92 -11.51 9.68
CA PHE A 128 -12.12 -10.77 8.71
C PHE A 128 -10.98 -10.01 9.39
N VAL A 129 -11.28 -9.31 10.48
CA VAL A 129 -10.27 -8.53 11.21
C VAL A 129 -9.24 -9.44 11.86
N GLU A 130 -9.68 -10.50 12.53
CA GLU A 130 -8.80 -11.36 13.32
C GLU A 130 -7.91 -12.27 12.47
N ASN A 131 -8.46 -12.81 11.39
CA ASN A 131 -7.78 -13.84 10.61
C ASN A 131 -7.09 -13.31 9.34
N TRP A 132 -7.53 -12.17 8.80
CA TRP A 132 -7.08 -11.71 7.47
C TRP A 132 -6.30 -10.40 7.49
N PHE A 133 -6.41 -9.63 8.57
CA PHE A 133 -5.74 -8.33 8.71
C PHE A 133 -4.26 -8.48 8.95
N GLY A 134 -3.50 -9.17 8.48
CA GLY A 134 -2.06 -9.36 8.68
C GLY A 134 -1.50 -10.49 7.85
N VAL A 135 -2.34 -11.05 6.98
CA VAL A 135 -1.97 -12.15 6.08
C VAL A 135 -0.80 -11.79 5.15
N GLY A 136 -0.53 -10.48 4.96
CA GLY A 136 0.57 -10.01 4.12
C GLY A 136 1.98 -10.37 4.58
N ARG A 137 2.16 -10.77 5.83
CA ARG A 137 3.50 -10.96 6.42
C ARG A 137 4.34 -12.07 5.82
N ARG A 138 3.74 -13.09 5.22
CA ARG A 138 4.42 -14.34 4.86
C ARG A 138 4.18 -14.80 3.43
N PHE A 139 3.37 -14.09 2.67
CA PHE A 139 2.94 -14.55 1.36
C PHE A 139 3.46 -13.65 0.25
N ASN A 140 3.91 -14.25 -0.83
CA ASN A 140 4.18 -13.50 -2.06
C ASN A 140 2.85 -12.99 -2.67
N LYS A 141 2.97 -12.09 -3.65
CA LYS A 141 1.80 -11.47 -4.28
C LYS A 141 0.80 -12.47 -4.86
N SER A 142 1.29 -13.56 -5.46
CA SER A 142 0.43 -14.58 -6.08
C SER A 142 -0.37 -15.34 -5.03
N ASP A 143 0.26 -15.69 -3.91
CA ASP A 143 -0.41 -16.36 -2.80
C ASP A 143 -1.44 -15.46 -2.14
N GLN A 144 -1.14 -14.19 -1.94
CA GLN A 144 -2.11 -13.23 -1.42
C GLN A 144 -3.33 -13.10 -2.33
N LEU A 145 -3.12 -12.97 -3.64
CA LEU A 145 -4.23 -12.91 -4.60
C LEU A 145 -5.09 -14.18 -4.56
N ARG A 146 -4.46 -15.35 -4.47
CA ARG A 146 -5.16 -16.63 -4.37
C ARG A 146 -5.99 -16.71 -3.09
N LEU A 147 -5.39 -16.42 -1.95
CA LEU A 147 -6.05 -16.45 -0.64
C LEU A 147 -7.24 -15.48 -0.57
N TRP A 148 -7.08 -14.26 -1.08
CA TRP A 148 -8.17 -13.29 -1.10
C TRP A 148 -9.30 -13.72 -2.03
N LYS A 149 -9.01 -14.31 -3.18
CA LYS A 149 -10.03 -14.89 -4.06
C LYS A 149 -10.81 -16.00 -3.36
N GLU A 150 -10.09 -16.92 -2.73
CA GLU A 150 -10.68 -18.04 -1.99
C GLU A 150 -11.58 -17.53 -0.84
N TYR A 151 -11.11 -16.56 -0.07
CA TYR A 151 -11.89 -15.92 0.98
C TYR A 151 -13.18 -15.29 0.44
N CYS A 152 -13.07 -14.47 -0.60
CA CYS A 152 -14.23 -13.80 -1.19
C CYS A 152 -15.23 -14.81 -1.79
N TYR A 153 -14.74 -15.83 -2.48
CA TYR A 153 -15.55 -16.90 -3.04
C TYR A 153 -16.33 -17.65 -1.95
N ASN A 154 -15.64 -18.10 -0.92
CA ASN A 154 -16.26 -18.82 0.19
C ASN A 154 -17.27 -17.96 0.95
N THR A 155 -16.98 -16.66 1.12
CA THR A 155 -17.90 -15.72 1.77
C THR A 155 -19.14 -15.50 0.93
N ALA A 156 -18.99 -15.28 -0.38
CA ALA A 156 -20.13 -15.13 -1.30
C ALA A 156 -21.03 -16.39 -1.31
N LYS A 157 -20.40 -17.57 -1.37
CA LYS A 157 -21.12 -18.85 -1.31
C LYS A 157 -21.90 -19.03 0.00
N LYS A 158 -21.31 -18.70 1.15
CA LYS A 158 -22.00 -18.73 2.46
C LYS A 158 -23.22 -17.80 2.50
N MET A 159 -23.20 -16.73 1.71
CA MET A 159 -24.31 -15.78 1.59
C MET A 159 -25.34 -16.18 0.52
N GLY A 160 -25.20 -17.34 -0.11
CA GLY A 160 -26.14 -17.83 -1.11
C GLY A 160 -25.94 -17.27 -2.51
N TYR A 161 -24.81 -16.62 -2.79
CA TYR A 161 -24.49 -16.19 -4.15
C TYR A 161 -23.85 -17.33 -4.93
N ASP A 162 -24.36 -17.58 -6.14
CA ASP A 162 -23.75 -18.48 -7.10
C ASP A 162 -22.63 -17.70 -7.81
N MET A 163 -21.41 -18.18 -7.69
CA MET A 163 -20.24 -17.51 -8.25
C MET A 163 -19.78 -18.18 -9.57
N GLY A 164 -20.57 -19.09 -10.14
CA GLY A 164 -20.35 -19.70 -11.44
C GLY A 164 -19.17 -20.69 -11.47
#